data_d5102c60ddfa7f4ed84c288683e52262
#
_entry.id   d5102c60ddfa7f4ed84c288683e52262
#
_cell.length_a   1.000
_cell.length_b   1.000
_cell.length_c   1.000
_cell.angle_alpha   90.00
_cell.angle_beta   90.00
_cell.angle_gamma   90.00
#
_symmetry.space_group_name_H-M   'P 1'
#
loop_
_entity.id
_entity.type
_entity.pdbx_description
1 polymer ?
#
loop_
_entity_poly.entity_id
_entity_poly.type
_entity_poly.pdbx_seq_one_letter_code
_entity_poly.pdbx_strand_id
1 'polypeptide(L)'
;MKPLLFFFTLTAFAQSKIVSNNGTPIEYVNIGIVGTHKGTISDAHGNFSLEKLQPKPTDSIYFSHISYERRAICIKDFQNDKPIVLTEKEIMLAPIDVSAKTKQLKTLKGEGVRFVGAILYYTPEDMKTQEEFPETIGDFVNLKTNWVATEFHITCIKNNTEKAVFRLNFFQMNNQEMSPLTEKPIYITIPKTESKIDVVEKFRVPIPKGKIWIELQPIDIQGEEKARIVFPASHSLGYARYDTTFEKIPLGAGLSFAIKGFSE
;
A
#
# COMPACT_ATOMS: atom_id res chain seq x y z
N MET A 1 -6.29 -23.64 -56.36
CA MET A 1 -6.15 -23.53 -54.90
C MET A 1 -6.06 -22.05 -54.54
N LYS A 2 -7.07 -21.48 -53.88
CA LYS A 2 -7.05 -20.09 -53.40
C LYS A 2 -6.45 -20.09 -51.99
N PRO A 3 -5.45 -19.26 -51.65
CA PRO A 3 -4.95 -19.17 -50.29
C PRO A 3 -6.03 -18.50 -49.40
N LEU A 4 -6.40 -19.20 -48.33
CA LEU A 4 -7.27 -18.69 -47.27
C LEU A 4 -6.39 -17.80 -46.35
N LEU A 5 -6.55 -16.49 -46.48
CA LEU A 5 -5.87 -15.52 -45.59
C LEU A 5 -6.60 -15.51 -44.24
N PHE A 6 -6.03 -16.13 -43.23
CA PHE A 6 -6.49 -16.00 -41.84
C PHE A 6 -6.05 -14.62 -41.31
N PHE A 7 -6.99 -13.69 -41.19
CA PHE A 7 -6.81 -12.48 -40.40
C PHE A 7 -6.88 -12.84 -38.92
N PHE A 8 -5.73 -12.94 -38.27
CA PHE A 8 -5.67 -12.88 -36.83
C PHE A 8 -5.99 -11.45 -36.41
N THR A 9 -7.20 -11.19 -35.98
CA THR A 9 -7.53 -9.95 -35.26
C THR A 9 -6.87 -10.04 -33.87
N LEU A 10 -5.73 -9.38 -33.70
CA LEU A 10 -5.14 -9.13 -32.40
C LEU A 10 -6.12 -8.19 -31.68
N THR A 11 -6.99 -8.74 -30.82
CA THR A 11 -7.76 -7.93 -29.87
C THR A 11 -6.74 -7.39 -28.86
N ALA A 12 -6.22 -6.20 -29.11
CA ALA A 12 -5.52 -5.42 -28.08
C ALA A 12 -6.56 -5.13 -27.01
N PHE A 13 -6.48 -5.81 -25.86
CA PHE A 13 -7.21 -5.39 -24.68
C PHE A 13 -6.76 -3.98 -24.36
N ALA A 14 -7.64 -3.01 -24.48
CA ALA A 14 -7.37 -1.64 -24.13
C ALA A 14 -7.09 -1.58 -22.62
N GLN A 15 -5.81 -1.55 -22.29
CA GLN A 15 -5.35 -1.40 -20.91
C GLN A 15 -5.56 0.05 -20.53
N SER A 16 -6.41 0.31 -19.53
CA SER A 16 -6.63 1.66 -19.02
C SER A 16 -5.40 2.17 -18.29
N LYS A 17 -5.17 3.48 -18.29
CA LYS A 17 -3.97 4.10 -17.71
C LYS A 17 -4.33 5.24 -16.76
N ILE A 18 -3.55 5.38 -15.70
CA ILE A 18 -3.66 6.48 -14.75
C ILE A 18 -2.47 7.42 -14.93
N VAL A 19 -2.77 8.71 -15.04
CA VAL A 19 -1.78 9.77 -15.26
C VAL A 19 -2.06 10.98 -14.37
N SER A 20 -1.04 11.79 -14.15
CA SER A 20 -1.17 13.11 -13.53
C SER A 20 -1.69 14.16 -14.53
N ASN A 21 -1.96 15.37 -14.06
CA ASN A 21 -2.42 16.49 -14.91
C ASN A 21 -1.48 16.82 -16.06
N ASN A 22 -0.18 16.52 -15.94
CA ASN A 22 0.82 16.75 -16.98
C ASN A 22 1.04 15.52 -17.88
N GLY A 23 0.22 14.46 -17.74
CA GLY A 23 0.30 13.23 -18.54
C GLY A 23 1.34 12.21 -18.07
N THR A 24 2.04 12.45 -16.95
CA THR A 24 3.00 11.49 -16.39
C THR A 24 2.26 10.28 -15.78
N PRO A 25 2.65 9.03 -16.10
CA PRO A 25 2.07 7.85 -15.46
C PRO A 25 2.23 7.86 -13.94
N ILE A 26 1.18 7.44 -13.23
CA ILE A 26 1.19 7.31 -11.77
C ILE A 26 1.26 5.83 -11.41
N GLU A 27 2.35 5.44 -10.76
CA GLU A 27 2.58 4.07 -10.32
C GLU A 27 1.72 3.69 -9.12
N TYR A 28 1.35 2.42 -9.03
CA TYR A 28 0.78 1.77 -7.84
C TYR A 28 -0.42 2.52 -7.22
N VAL A 29 -1.34 2.99 -8.05
CA VAL A 29 -2.60 3.61 -7.61
C VAL A 29 -3.55 2.53 -7.12
N ASN A 30 -4.12 2.71 -5.93
CA ASN A 30 -5.18 1.85 -5.41
C ASN A 30 -6.48 2.10 -6.19
N ILE A 31 -7.11 1.03 -6.62
CA ILE A 31 -8.34 1.05 -7.44
C ILE A 31 -9.34 0.10 -6.79
N GLY A 32 -10.54 0.55 -6.50
CA GLY A 32 -11.53 -0.33 -5.87
C GLY A 32 -12.97 0.11 -6.11
N ILE A 33 -13.90 -0.78 -5.82
CA ILE A 33 -15.33 -0.50 -5.87
C ILE A 33 -15.72 0.14 -4.54
N VAL A 34 -16.27 1.35 -4.59
CA VAL A 34 -16.69 2.10 -3.40
C VAL A 34 -17.66 1.30 -2.54
N GLY A 35 -17.38 1.22 -1.23
CA GLY A 35 -18.23 0.51 -0.26
C GLY A 35 -18.09 -1.02 -0.29
N THR A 36 -17.06 -1.56 -0.94
CA THR A 36 -16.74 -3.00 -0.94
C THR A 36 -15.27 -3.23 -0.59
N HIS A 37 -14.89 -4.51 -0.39
CA HIS A 37 -13.49 -4.91 -0.25
C HIS A 37 -12.81 -5.24 -1.59
N LYS A 38 -13.55 -5.10 -2.72
CA LYS A 38 -13.02 -5.40 -4.05
C LYS A 38 -12.11 -4.30 -4.55
N GLY A 39 -10.91 -4.67 -4.98
CA GLY A 39 -9.95 -3.72 -5.49
C GLY A 39 -8.77 -4.35 -6.23
N THR A 40 -7.92 -3.50 -6.75
CA THR A 40 -6.66 -3.83 -7.41
C THR A 40 -5.68 -2.66 -7.29
N ILE A 41 -4.46 -2.84 -7.76
CA ILE A 41 -3.44 -1.79 -7.82
C ILE A 41 -2.96 -1.68 -9.27
N SER A 42 -2.72 -0.45 -9.76
CA SER A 42 -2.08 -0.25 -11.05
C SER A 42 -0.62 -0.72 -11.00
N ASP A 43 -0.05 -1.05 -12.14
CA ASP A 43 1.37 -1.38 -12.23
C ASP A 43 2.28 -0.14 -12.06
N ALA A 44 3.61 -0.34 -12.16
CA ALA A 44 4.62 0.74 -12.09
C ALA A 44 4.51 1.76 -13.25
N HIS A 45 3.73 1.48 -14.28
CA HIS A 45 3.48 2.36 -15.42
C HIS A 45 2.08 2.97 -15.42
N GLY A 46 1.33 2.79 -14.32
CA GLY A 46 -0.02 3.27 -14.15
C GLY A 46 -1.08 2.49 -14.93
N ASN A 47 -0.74 1.34 -15.51
CA ASN A 47 -1.71 0.52 -16.23
C ASN A 47 -2.54 -0.34 -15.28
N PHE A 48 -3.81 -0.55 -15.61
CA PHE A 48 -4.72 -1.39 -14.83
C PHE A 48 -5.82 -2.00 -15.70
N SER A 49 -6.51 -3.02 -15.14
CA SER A 49 -7.70 -3.62 -15.73
C SER A 49 -8.81 -3.75 -14.68
N LEU A 50 -10.05 -3.45 -15.06
CA LEU A 50 -11.23 -3.67 -14.22
C LEU A 50 -11.89 -5.04 -14.49
N GLU A 51 -11.37 -5.82 -15.42
CA GLU A 51 -11.98 -7.08 -15.87
C GLU A 51 -12.29 -8.04 -14.72
N LYS A 52 -11.33 -8.21 -13.82
CA LYS A 52 -11.50 -9.11 -12.68
C LYS A 52 -12.39 -8.53 -11.57
N LEU A 53 -12.50 -7.21 -11.44
CA LEU A 53 -13.38 -6.58 -10.46
C LEU A 53 -14.85 -6.78 -10.79
N GLN A 54 -15.17 -6.99 -12.06
CA GLN A 54 -16.53 -7.18 -12.58
C GLN A 54 -17.53 -6.17 -11.98
N PRO A 55 -17.26 -4.86 -12.09
CA PRO A 55 -18.11 -3.85 -11.48
C PRO A 55 -19.48 -3.82 -12.17
N LYS A 56 -20.53 -3.59 -11.40
CA LYS A 56 -21.90 -3.39 -11.92
C LYS A 56 -22.03 -2.00 -12.55
N PRO A 57 -22.96 -1.76 -13.46
CA PRO A 57 -23.18 -0.43 -14.06
C PRO A 57 -23.49 0.69 -13.04
N THR A 58 -24.01 0.33 -11.86
CA THR A 58 -24.34 1.26 -10.77
C THR A 58 -23.17 1.53 -9.82
N ASP A 59 -22.09 0.76 -9.92
CA ASP A 59 -20.96 0.90 -9.02
C ASP A 59 -20.14 2.16 -9.36
N SER A 60 -19.43 2.67 -8.38
CA SER A 60 -18.40 3.70 -8.55
C SER A 60 -17.03 3.12 -8.26
N ILE A 61 -16.07 3.40 -9.13
CA ILE A 61 -14.67 3.01 -8.96
C ILE A 61 -13.91 4.18 -8.37
N TYR A 62 -13.19 3.95 -7.27
CA TYR A 62 -12.27 4.94 -6.73
C TYR A 62 -10.84 4.67 -7.17
N PHE A 63 -10.08 5.76 -7.28
CA PHE A 63 -8.64 5.81 -7.53
C PHE A 63 -8.02 6.61 -6.40
N SER A 64 -7.05 6.03 -5.69
CA SER A 64 -6.43 6.63 -4.51
C SER A 64 -4.92 6.42 -4.49
N HIS A 65 -4.19 7.51 -4.27
CA HIS A 65 -2.74 7.49 -4.09
C HIS A 65 -2.35 8.55 -3.08
N ILE A 66 -1.27 8.34 -2.32
CA ILE A 66 -0.88 9.23 -1.21
C ILE A 66 -0.63 10.67 -1.65
N SER A 67 -0.04 10.86 -2.85
CA SER A 67 0.34 12.17 -3.41
C SER A 67 -0.74 12.81 -4.28
N TYR A 68 -1.91 12.17 -4.45
CA TYR A 68 -2.96 12.65 -5.36
C TYR A 68 -4.32 12.69 -4.68
N GLU A 69 -5.17 13.59 -5.13
CA GLU A 69 -6.56 13.66 -4.70
C GLU A 69 -7.30 12.37 -5.08
N ARG A 70 -8.09 11.85 -4.14
CA ARG A 70 -8.93 10.68 -4.41
C ARG A 70 -10.01 11.05 -5.42
N ARG A 71 -10.15 10.24 -6.48
CA ARG A 71 -11.15 10.40 -7.51
C ARG A 71 -12.07 9.18 -7.56
N ALA A 72 -13.38 9.40 -7.71
CA ALA A 72 -14.33 8.32 -7.96
C ALA A 72 -15.11 8.59 -9.26
N ILE A 73 -15.37 7.53 -10.04
CA ILE A 73 -16.05 7.58 -11.33
C ILE A 73 -17.11 6.49 -11.32
N CYS A 74 -18.38 6.82 -11.67
CA CYS A 74 -19.41 5.82 -11.87
C CYS A 74 -19.07 4.97 -13.10
N ILE A 75 -19.29 3.66 -13.04
CA ILE A 75 -18.89 2.75 -14.12
C ILE A 75 -19.59 3.06 -15.46
N LYS A 76 -20.81 3.57 -15.43
CA LYS A 76 -21.54 4.03 -16.62
C LYS A 76 -20.85 5.19 -17.36
N ASP A 77 -20.05 5.99 -16.63
CA ASP A 77 -19.35 7.16 -17.16
C ASP A 77 -17.87 6.82 -17.46
N PHE A 78 -17.44 5.59 -17.16
CA PHE A 78 -16.07 5.12 -17.36
C PHE A 78 -15.79 4.85 -18.85
N GLN A 79 -14.70 5.41 -19.36
CA GLN A 79 -14.26 5.27 -20.76
C GLN A 79 -12.90 4.58 -20.79
N ASN A 80 -12.87 3.32 -21.28
CA ASN A 80 -11.65 2.50 -21.33
C ASN A 80 -10.55 3.06 -22.22
N ASP A 81 -10.91 3.90 -23.19
CA ASP A 81 -9.99 4.50 -24.18
C ASP A 81 -9.35 5.81 -23.68
N LYS A 82 -9.77 6.30 -22.53
CA LYS A 82 -9.23 7.55 -21.96
C LYS A 82 -8.44 7.29 -20.68
N PRO A 83 -7.29 7.96 -20.49
CA PRO A 83 -6.57 7.86 -19.23
C PRO A 83 -7.36 8.49 -18.08
N ILE A 84 -7.23 7.91 -16.90
CA ILE A 84 -7.72 8.48 -15.65
C ILE A 84 -6.70 9.52 -15.19
N VAL A 85 -7.11 10.78 -15.15
CA VAL A 85 -6.25 11.88 -14.67
C VAL A 85 -6.49 12.10 -13.19
N LEU A 86 -5.41 12.08 -12.38
CA LEU A 86 -5.45 12.45 -10.96
C LEU A 86 -4.73 13.79 -10.75
N THR A 87 -5.31 14.61 -9.89
CA THR A 87 -4.74 15.90 -9.48
C THR A 87 -3.79 15.71 -8.31
N GLU A 88 -2.62 16.32 -8.36
CA GLU A 88 -1.66 16.32 -7.25
C GLU A 88 -2.29 16.97 -6.02
N LYS A 89 -2.02 16.36 -4.86
CA LYS A 89 -2.49 16.85 -3.56
C LYS A 89 -1.45 17.77 -2.94
N GLU A 90 -1.85 18.96 -2.54
CA GLU A 90 -1.02 19.80 -1.71
C GLU A 90 -0.96 19.24 -0.29
N ILE A 91 0.21 18.73 0.09
CA ILE A 91 0.45 18.19 1.43
C ILE A 91 1.20 19.25 2.22
N MET A 92 0.51 19.93 3.12
CA MET A 92 1.16 20.84 4.08
C MET A 92 1.76 20.02 5.22
N LEU A 93 3.05 19.72 5.13
CA LEU A 93 3.78 19.11 6.24
C LEU A 93 4.01 20.18 7.32
N ALA A 94 3.59 19.90 8.55
CA ALA A 94 3.91 20.78 9.66
C ALA A 94 5.45 20.88 9.82
N PRO A 95 6.04 22.07 9.90
CA PRO A 95 7.44 22.21 10.18
C PRO A 95 7.72 21.68 11.60
N ILE A 96 8.32 20.51 11.68
CA ILE A 96 8.79 19.94 12.95
C ILE A 96 10.27 20.23 13.05
N ASP A 97 10.63 21.21 13.88
CA ASP A 97 12.02 21.54 14.14
C ASP A 97 12.57 20.60 15.21
N VAL A 98 13.24 19.55 14.77
CA VAL A 98 13.98 18.68 15.67
C VAL A 98 15.41 19.19 15.74
N SER A 99 15.69 20.08 16.71
CA SER A 99 17.04 20.58 16.93
C SER A 99 18.03 19.42 17.12
N ALA A 100 19.11 19.47 16.36
CA ALA A 100 20.14 18.43 16.22
C ALA A 100 21.06 18.31 17.45
N LYS A 101 20.50 18.19 18.66
CA LYS A 101 21.26 17.60 19.78
C LYS A 101 21.19 16.11 19.58
N THR A 102 22.32 15.42 19.75
CA THR A 102 22.49 13.96 19.60
C THR A 102 21.38 13.21 20.35
N LYS A 103 20.25 13.00 19.67
CA LYS A 103 19.11 12.33 20.27
C LYS A 103 19.30 10.82 20.08
N GLN A 104 19.13 10.08 21.15
CA GLN A 104 19.13 8.62 21.09
C GLN A 104 17.94 8.14 20.26
N LEU A 105 18.19 7.23 19.32
CA LEU A 105 17.17 6.57 18.54
C LEU A 105 16.20 5.81 19.45
N LYS A 106 14.91 6.09 19.36
CA LYS A 106 13.86 5.49 20.18
C LYS A 106 12.86 4.75 19.29
N THR A 107 12.12 3.82 19.88
CA THR A 107 11.04 3.11 19.22
C THR A 107 9.75 3.91 19.33
N LEU A 108 9.22 4.33 18.18
CA LEU A 108 7.91 4.98 18.06
C LEU A 108 6.79 3.93 18.05
N LYS A 109 6.95 2.87 17.23
CA LYS A 109 6.09 1.68 17.16
C LYS A 109 6.97 0.45 17.27
N GLY A 110 6.67 -0.43 18.21
CA GLY A 110 7.37 -1.71 18.36
C GLY A 110 6.76 -2.82 17.49
N GLU A 111 7.49 -3.92 17.37
CA GLU A 111 7.08 -5.11 16.61
C GLU A 111 5.86 -5.84 17.22
N GLY A 112 5.48 -5.52 18.44
CA GLY A 112 4.49 -6.26 19.21
C GLY A 112 5.08 -7.56 19.80
N VAL A 113 4.23 -8.32 20.48
CA VAL A 113 4.59 -9.65 21.02
C VAL A 113 4.41 -10.69 19.90
N ARG A 114 5.49 -11.34 19.49
CA ARG A 114 5.43 -12.38 18.46
C ARG A 114 4.66 -13.59 18.94
N PHE A 115 3.75 -14.10 18.12
CA PHE A 115 3.15 -15.41 18.32
C PHE A 115 4.20 -16.49 18.04
N VAL A 116 4.31 -17.47 18.93
CA VAL A 116 5.17 -18.61 18.72
C VAL A 116 4.59 -19.51 17.62
N GLY A 117 5.34 -19.65 16.51
CA GLY A 117 4.95 -20.52 15.39
C GLY A 117 3.90 -19.93 14.43
N ALA A 118 3.36 -18.74 14.69
CA ALA A 118 2.45 -18.10 13.75
C ALA A 118 3.21 -17.26 12.71
N ILE A 119 2.77 -17.35 11.46
CA ILE A 119 3.32 -16.61 10.33
C ILE A 119 2.21 -15.91 9.56
N LEU A 120 2.56 -14.81 8.90
CA LEU A 120 1.79 -14.18 7.84
C LEU A 120 2.58 -14.33 6.54
N TYR A 121 1.88 -14.54 5.43
CA TYR A 121 2.54 -14.64 4.13
C TYR A 121 1.72 -13.93 3.06
N TYR A 122 2.40 -13.54 1.99
CA TYR A 122 1.81 -13.01 0.77
C TYR A 122 2.33 -13.79 -0.42
N THR A 123 1.49 -13.96 -1.42
CA THR A 123 1.78 -14.67 -2.67
C THR A 123 1.54 -13.77 -3.87
N PRO A 124 2.09 -14.09 -5.06
CA PRO A 124 1.71 -13.42 -6.29
C PRO A 124 0.21 -13.57 -6.63
N GLU A 125 -0.45 -14.62 -6.15
CA GLU A 125 -1.89 -14.83 -6.37
C GLU A 125 -2.74 -13.83 -5.57
N ASP A 126 -2.32 -13.48 -4.33
CA ASP A 126 -3.02 -12.46 -3.52
C ASP A 126 -3.08 -11.11 -4.24
N MET A 127 -2.09 -10.81 -5.09
CA MET A 127 -2.08 -9.60 -5.92
C MET A 127 -3.02 -9.68 -7.12
N LYS A 128 -3.46 -10.88 -7.49
CA LYS A 128 -4.36 -11.12 -8.62
C LYS A 128 -5.81 -11.31 -8.20
N THR A 129 -6.05 -11.78 -6.98
CA THR A 129 -7.39 -11.93 -6.41
C THR A 129 -7.91 -10.54 -6.05
N GLN A 130 -9.10 -10.21 -6.54
CA GLN A 130 -9.65 -8.87 -6.42
C GLN A 130 -10.95 -8.84 -5.59
N GLU A 131 -11.31 -9.96 -4.99
CA GLU A 131 -12.47 -10.07 -4.10
C GLU A 131 -12.19 -9.48 -2.72
N GLU A 132 -10.95 -9.61 -2.26
CA GLU A 132 -10.44 -8.90 -1.10
C GLU A 132 -9.21 -8.13 -1.56
N PHE A 133 -9.27 -6.81 -1.52
CA PHE A 133 -8.14 -5.94 -1.84
C PHE A 133 -6.92 -6.34 -0.99
N PRO A 134 -5.67 -6.36 -1.53
CA PRO A 134 -4.51 -6.75 -0.74
C PRO A 134 -4.49 -5.97 0.56
N GLU A 135 -4.66 -6.69 1.66
CA GLU A 135 -4.85 -6.12 2.99
C GLU A 135 -3.75 -5.14 3.34
N THR A 136 -4.13 -3.90 3.49
CA THR A 136 -3.26 -2.91 4.12
C THR A 136 -3.32 -3.12 5.62
N ILE A 137 -2.25 -3.65 6.20
CA ILE A 137 -2.19 -3.94 7.63
C ILE A 137 -1.48 -2.81 8.36
N GLY A 138 -2.06 -2.35 9.44
CA GLY A 138 -1.47 -1.26 10.23
C GLY A 138 -1.97 -1.20 11.66
N ASP A 139 -1.44 -0.19 12.35
CA ASP A 139 -1.76 0.09 13.74
C ASP A 139 -2.01 1.59 13.98
N PHE A 140 -2.85 1.88 14.96
CA PHE A 140 -3.00 3.23 15.50
C PHE A 140 -1.99 3.46 16.63
N VAL A 141 -1.27 4.57 16.54
CA VAL A 141 -0.33 5.02 17.59
C VAL A 141 -0.77 6.39 18.10
N ASN A 142 -0.88 6.55 19.42
CA ASN A 142 -1.20 7.83 20.04
C ASN A 142 0.10 8.49 20.58
N LEU A 143 0.53 9.56 19.91
CA LEU A 143 1.75 10.28 20.26
C LEU A 143 1.46 11.49 21.15
N LYS A 144 2.19 11.60 22.25
CA LYS A 144 2.07 12.75 23.19
C LYS A 144 2.95 13.93 22.78
N THR A 145 4.00 13.69 21.99
CA THR A 145 4.96 14.68 21.50
C THR A 145 5.15 14.49 19.99
N ASN A 146 5.76 15.47 19.34
CA ASN A 146 6.16 15.34 17.95
C ASN A 146 7.35 14.37 17.82
N TRP A 147 7.44 13.74 16.65
CA TRP A 147 8.48 12.79 16.31
C TRP A 147 9.04 13.05 14.91
N VAL A 148 10.25 12.56 14.68
CA VAL A 148 10.76 12.33 13.34
C VAL A 148 11.06 10.85 13.23
N ALA A 149 10.25 10.13 12.45
CA ALA A 149 10.51 8.73 12.12
C ALA A 149 11.63 8.65 11.07
N THR A 150 12.59 7.74 11.29
CA THR A 150 13.79 7.63 10.45
C THR A 150 14.11 6.23 9.98
N GLU A 151 13.57 5.21 10.63
CA GLU A 151 13.84 3.82 10.28
C GLU A 151 12.59 2.96 10.39
N PHE A 152 12.39 2.10 9.39
CA PHE A 152 11.48 0.96 9.41
C PHE A 152 12.28 -0.31 9.57
N HIS A 153 11.81 -1.23 10.40
CA HIS A 153 12.43 -2.53 10.64
C HIS A 153 11.39 -3.63 10.48
N ILE A 154 11.71 -4.64 9.68
CA ILE A 154 10.89 -5.84 9.55
C ILE A 154 11.78 -7.08 9.41
N THR A 155 11.38 -8.17 10.07
CA THR A 155 12.01 -9.46 9.89
C THR A 155 11.27 -10.24 8.80
N CYS A 156 11.96 -10.70 7.76
CA CYS A 156 11.48 -11.66 6.79
C CYS A 156 12.03 -13.05 7.12
N ILE A 157 11.16 -14.06 7.21
CA ILE A 157 11.58 -15.45 7.50
C ILE A 157 12.10 -16.12 6.24
N LYS A 158 11.41 -15.91 5.12
CA LYS A 158 11.72 -16.46 3.80
C LYS A 158 11.04 -15.61 2.73
N ASN A 159 11.71 -15.43 1.61
CA ASN A 159 11.14 -14.83 0.41
C ASN A 159 11.67 -15.54 -0.84
N ASN A 160 10.86 -16.34 -1.51
CA ASN A 160 11.20 -16.98 -2.78
C ASN A 160 10.46 -16.37 -3.98
N THR A 161 9.84 -15.20 -3.80
CA THR A 161 9.26 -14.41 -4.89
C THR A 161 10.37 -13.78 -5.75
N GLU A 162 10.05 -13.39 -6.98
CA GLU A 162 10.97 -12.67 -7.87
C GLU A 162 11.04 -11.18 -7.50
N LYS A 163 9.91 -10.63 -7.06
CA LYS A 163 9.78 -9.25 -6.60
C LYS A 163 8.84 -9.20 -5.41
N ALA A 164 9.19 -8.41 -4.41
CA ALA A 164 8.33 -8.13 -3.26
C ALA A 164 8.52 -6.67 -2.83
N VAL A 165 7.55 -5.82 -3.18
CA VAL A 165 7.53 -4.40 -2.86
C VAL A 165 6.30 -4.10 -2.02
N PHE A 166 6.53 -3.42 -0.91
CA PHE A 166 5.51 -2.90 -0.01
C PHE A 166 5.58 -1.39 0.02
N ARG A 167 4.48 -0.74 0.38
CA ARG A 167 4.39 0.69 0.61
C ARG A 167 4.13 0.96 2.08
N LEU A 168 5.01 1.75 2.72
CA LEU A 168 4.86 2.23 4.09
C LEU A 168 4.19 3.60 4.05
N ASN A 169 3.06 3.73 4.73
CA ASN A 169 2.32 4.97 4.80
C ASN A 169 2.15 5.45 6.24
N PHE A 170 2.12 6.76 6.42
CA PHE A 170 1.83 7.45 7.67
C PHE A 170 0.71 8.46 7.45
N PHE A 171 -0.30 8.41 8.31
CA PHE A 171 -1.42 9.35 8.26
C PHE A 171 -1.70 9.93 9.64
N GLN A 172 -1.94 11.23 9.70
CA GLN A 172 -2.58 11.83 10.86
C GLN A 172 -4.07 11.59 10.79
N MET A 173 -4.66 11.18 11.91
CA MET A 173 -6.08 10.93 12.04
C MET A 173 -6.76 12.10 12.72
N ASN A 174 -7.59 12.82 11.97
CA ASN A 174 -8.44 13.91 12.48
C ASN A 174 -9.90 13.47 12.40
N ASN A 175 -10.47 12.99 13.50
CA ASN A 175 -11.77 12.32 13.52
C ASN A 175 -11.76 11.07 12.60
N GLN A 176 -12.43 11.14 11.46
CA GLN A 176 -12.48 10.08 10.45
C GLN A 176 -11.65 10.40 9.19
N GLU A 177 -11.04 11.59 9.15
CA GLU A 177 -10.20 11.98 8.01
C GLU A 177 -8.77 11.53 8.19
N MET A 178 -8.19 11.05 7.09
CA MET A 178 -6.80 10.62 6.98
C MET A 178 -6.00 11.68 6.21
N SER A 179 -5.06 12.35 6.89
CA SER A 179 -4.14 13.30 6.26
C SER A 179 -2.76 12.65 6.11
N PRO A 180 -2.23 12.47 4.90
CA PRO A 180 -0.93 11.87 4.69
C PRO A 180 0.18 12.74 5.30
N LEU A 181 1.20 12.08 5.86
CA LEU A 181 2.37 12.73 6.46
C LEU A 181 3.62 12.65 5.57
N THR A 182 3.48 12.15 4.34
CA THR A 182 4.55 12.10 3.34
C THR A 182 4.04 12.61 2.00
N GLU A 183 4.87 13.39 1.31
CA GLU A 183 4.56 13.87 -0.05
C GLU A 183 4.72 12.77 -1.10
N LYS A 184 5.64 11.84 -0.85
CA LYS A 184 5.98 10.74 -1.76
C LYS A 184 5.82 9.41 -1.07
N PRO A 185 5.49 8.33 -1.82
CA PRO A 185 5.46 6.99 -1.28
C PRO A 185 6.82 6.56 -0.72
N ILE A 186 6.81 5.75 0.35
CA ILE A 186 8.01 5.07 0.86
C ILE A 186 7.85 3.60 0.49
N TYR A 187 8.73 3.11 -0.38
CA TYR A 187 8.73 1.73 -0.83
C TYR A 187 9.73 0.89 -0.04
N ILE A 188 9.29 -0.26 0.40
CA ILE A 188 10.09 -1.26 1.12
C ILE A 188 10.25 -2.47 0.20
N THR A 189 11.45 -2.71 -0.29
CA THR A 189 11.74 -3.90 -1.09
C THR A 189 12.31 -4.99 -0.20
N ILE A 190 11.69 -6.16 -0.20
CA ILE A 190 12.17 -7.32 0.54
C ILE A 190 12.97 -8.21 -0.41
N PRO A 191 14.27 -8.39 -0.19
CA PRO A 191 15.10 -9.19 -1.07
C PRO A 191 14.74 -10.67 -1.01
N LYS A 192 15.01 -11.41 -2.09
CA LYS A 192 14.89 -12.87 -2.12
C LYS A 192 15.82 -13.49 -1.09
N THR A 193 15.31 -14.44 -0.30
CA THR A 193 16.07 -15.11 0.75
C THR A 193 15.48 -16.46 1.12
N GLU A 194 16.34 -17.43 1.38
CA GLU A 194 15.96 -18.75 1.91
C GLU A 194 16.09 -18.83 3.43
N SER A 195 16.63 -17.80 4.07
CA SER A 195 16.82 -17.73 5.52
C SER A 195 16.29 -16.44 6.09
N LYS A 196 16.12 -16.41 7.41
CA LYS A 196 15.68 -15.22 8.13
C LYS A 196 16.65 -14.06 7.93
N ILE A 197 16.10 -12.90 7.57
CA ILE A 197 16.82 -11.62 7.44
C ILE A 197 16.04 -10.50 8.14
N ASP A 198 16.76 -9.49 8.59
CA ASP A 198 16.18 -8.24 9.06
C ASP A 198 16.37 -7.17 7.97
N VAL A 199 15.27 -6.57 7.54
CA VAL A 199 15.25 -5.50 6.54
C VAL A 199 15.07 -4.17 7.26
N VAL A 200 15.96 -3.22 6.98
CA VAL A 200 15.92 -1.88 7.53
C VAL A 200 15.87 -0.88 6.38
N GLU A 201 14.83 -0.05 6.35
CA GLU A 201 14.71 1.05 5.40
C GLU A 201 14.85 2.38 6.13
N LYS A 202 15.61 3.31 5.55
CA LYS A 202 15.86 4.63 6.13
C LYS A 202 15.12 5.72 5.36
N PHE A 203 14.47 6.60 6.09
CA PHE A 203 13.70 7.72 5.56
C PHE A 203 13.66 8.86 6.60
N ARG A 204 12.93 9.92 6.30
CA ARG A 204 12.68 11.00 7.25
C ARG A 204 11.25 11.49 7.10
N VAL A 205 10.42 11.21 8.13
CA VAL A 205 9.02 11.63 8.18
C VAL A 205 8.75 12.38 9.47
N PRO A 206 8.44 13.69 9.40
CA PRO A 206 7.94 14.45 10.54
C PRO A 206 6.54 13.91 10.92
N ILE A 207 6.36 13.56 12.19
CA ILE A 207 5.11 13.02 12.70
C ILE A 207 4.63 13.91 13.85
N PRO A 208 3.51 14.63 13.69
CA PRO A 208 2.97 15.48 14.73
C PRO A 208 2.41 14.63 15.89
N LYS A 209 2.30 15.23 17.08
CA LYS A 209 1.54 14.64 18.19
C LYS A 209 0.10 14.39 17.77
N GLY A 210 -0.52 13.36 18.34
CA GLY A 210 -1.91 12.98 18.05
C GLY A 210 -2.08 11.52 17.72
N LYS A 211 -3.22 11.19 17.13
CA LYS A 211 -3.52 9.83 16.66
C LYS A 211 -2.96 9.65 15.26
N ILE A 212 -2.07 8.69 15.10
CA ILE A 212 -1.38 8.38 13.85
C ILE A 212 -1.77 6.97 13.43
N TRP A 213 -2.07 6.80 12.14
CA TRP A 213 -2.20 5.50 11.48
C TRP A 213 -0.90 5.20 10.74
N ILE A 214 -0.30 4.03 10.99
CA ILE A 214 0.92 3.55 10.32
C ILE A 214 0.60 2.21 9.70
N GLU A 215 0.79 2.08 8.39
CA GLU A 215 0.41 0.89 7.64
C GLU A 215 1.49 0.42 6.67
N LEU A 216 1.51 -0.88 6.44
CA LEU A 216 2.29 -1.53 5.40
C LEU A 216 1.33 -2.21 4.42
N GLN A 217 1.46 -1.88 3.13
CA GLN A 217 0.63 -2.42 2.05
C GLN A 217 1.49 -3.19 1.06
N PRO A 218 1.18 -4.45 0.72
CA PRO A 218 1.77 -5.11 -0.44
C PRO A 218 1.28 -4.42 -1.71
N ILE A 219 2.21 -4.07 -2.62
CA ILE A 219 1.86 -3.36 -3.85
C ILE A 219 2.32 -4.07 -5.13
N ASP A 220 3.40 -4.85 -5.05
CA ASP A 220 3.94 -5.56 -6.21
C ASP A 220 4.68 -6.81 -5.76
N ILE A 221 4.00 -7.96 -5.81
CA ILE A 221 4.57 -9.26 -5.50
C ILE A 221 4.48 -10.12 -6.75
N GLN A 222 5.64 -10.51 -7.30
CA GLN A 222 5.76 -11.26 -8.55
C GLN A 222 6.54 -12.55 -8.32
N GLY A 223 6.26 -13.55 -9.15
CA GLY A 223 6.95 -14.85 -9.13
C GLY A 223 6.04 -15.98 -9.57
N GLU A 224 6.51 -17.20 -9.38
CA GLU A 224 5.73 -18.41 -9.63
C GLU A 224 4.51 -18.47 -8.68
N GLU A 225 3.47 -19.17 -9.07
CA GLU A 225 2.21 -19.30 -8.32
C GLU A 225 2.41 -19.76 -6.87
N LYS A 226 3.38 -20.65 -6.63
CA LYS A 226 3.69 -21.17 -5.28
C LYS A 226 4.73 -20.33 -4.51
N ALA A 227 5.22 -19.27 -5.11
CA ALA A 227 6.16 -18.38 -4.45
C ALA A 227 5.44 -17.61 -3.33
N ARG A 228 6.17 -17.32 -2.25
CA ARG A 228 5.63 -16.59 -1.10
C ARG A 228 6.70 -15.82 -0.35
N ILE A 229 6.29 -14.72 0.24
CA ILE A 229 7.06 -14.01 1.23
C ILE A 229 6.44 -14.25 2.61
N VAL A 230 7.26 -14.57 3.60
CA VAL A 230 6.81 -15.02 4.92
C VAL A 230 7.38 -14.13 6.01
N PHE A 231 6.50 -13.65 6.89
CA PHE A 231 6.83 -12.82 8.04
C PHE A 231 6.38 -13.49 9.35
N PRO A 232 7.02 -13.20 10.48
CA PRO A 232 6.48 -13.58 11.78
C PRO A 232 5.20 -12.80 12.05
N ALA A 233 4.18 -13.45 12.56
CA ALA A 233 2.99 -12.80 13.08
C ALA A 233 3.25 -12.28 14.50
N SER A 234 2.70 -11.13 14.83
CA SER A 234 2.71 -10.57 16.18
C SER A 234 1.31 -10.33 16.71
N HIS A 235 1.17 -10.39 18.01
CA HIS A 235 -0.02 -9.89 18.70
C HIS A 235 0.12 -8.35 18.76
N SER A 236 -0.48 -7.68 17.81
CA SER A 236 -0.71 -6.25 17.81
C SER A 236 -2.22 -6.02 17.81
N LEU A 237 -2.66 -4.81 18.12
CA LEU A 237 -4.06 -4.43 17.92
C LEU A 237 -4.36 -4.20 16.43
N GLY A 238 -3.69 -4.96 15.54
CA GLY A 238 -3.68 -4.79 14.10
C GLY A 238 -5.06 -4.61 13.47
N TYR A 239 -5.10 -3.74 12.50
CA TYR A 239 -6.29 -3.49 11.68
C TYR A 239 -5.94 -3.70 10.22
N ALA A 240 -6.91 -4.22 9.47
CA ALA A 240 -6.93 -4.13 8.01
C ALA A 240 -7.64 -2.85 7.60
N ARG A 241 -7.16 -2.19 6.55
CA ARG A 241 -7.82 -1.02 5.98
C ARG A 241 -8.22 -1.29 4.53
N TYR A 242 -9.50 -1.05 4.25
CA TYR A 242 -10.12 -1.11 2.93
C TYR A 242 -10.65 0.29 2.58
N ASP A 243 -10.07 0.97 1.58
CA ASP A 243 -10.37 2.37 1.25
C ASP A 243 -10.28 3.28 2.50
N THR A 244 -11.41 3.69 3.05
CA THR A 244 -11.52 4.54 4.26
C THR A 244 -12.01 3.77 5.50
N THR A 245 -12.27 2.47 5.38
CA THR A 245 -12.81 1.62 6.45
C THR A 245 -11.70 0.85 7.16
N PHE A 246 -11.75 0.79 8.48
CA PHE A 246 -10.82 0.04 9.32
C PHE A 246 -11.54 -1.14 9.97
N GLU A 247 -11.01 -2.34 9.80
CA GLU A 247 -11.51 -3.56 10.40
C GLU A 247 -10.46 -4.17 11.32
N LYS A 248 -10.86 -4.53 12.53
CA LYS A 248 -9.96 -5.17 13.48
C LYS A 248 -9.66 -6.59 13.04
N ILE A 249 -8.38 -6.93 12.91
CA ILE A 249 -7.97 -8.28 12.55
C ILE A 249 -8.29 -9.25 13.71
N PRO A 250 -8.90 -10.42 13.44
CA PRO A 250 -9.19 -11.43 14.45
C PRO A 250 -7.95 -11.78 15.27
N LEU A 251 -8.12 -12.00 16.58
CA LEU A 251 -7.05 -12.27 17.55
C LEU A 251 -5.98 -11.18 17.66
N GLY A 252 -6.14 -10.02 16.98
CA GLY A 252 -5.13 -8.98 16.93
C GLY A 252 -3.82 -9.41 16.23
N ALA A 253 -3.91 -10.43 15.36
CA ALA A 253 -2.76 -10.85 14.56
C ALA A 253 -2.40 -9.81 13.51
N GLY A 254 -1.15 -9.40 13.43
CA GLY A 254 -0.69 -8.41 12.48
C GLY A 254 0.76 -8.64 12.07
N LEU A 255 1.24 -7.86 11.11
CA LEU A 255 2.64 -7.84 10.70
C LEU A 255 3.51 -7.29 11.83
N SER A 256 4.56 -8.05 12.16
CA SER A 256 5.58 -7.64 13.13
C SER A 256 6.57 -6.69 12.48
N PHE A 257 6.37 -5.38 12.61
CA PHE A 257 7.34 -4.37 12.18
C PHE A 257 7.51 -3.27 13.22
N ALA A 258 8.65 -2.59 13.19
CA ALA A 258 8.93 -1.48 14.08
C ALA A 258 9.25 -0.19 13.31
N ILE A 259 8.90 0.94 13.90
CA ILE A 259 9.30 2.27 13.47
C ILE A 259 10.17 2.89 14.56
N LYS A 260 11.33 3.38 14.17
CA LYS A 260 12.24 4.08 15.06
C LYS A 260 12.46 5.52 14.61
N GLY A 261 12.84 6.37 15.55
CA GLY A 261 13.05 7.78 15.29
C GLY A 261 13.43 8.56 16.54
N PHE A 262 13.16 9.86 16.51
CA PHE A 262 13.49 10.80 17.58
C PHE A 262 12.22 11.51 18.03
N SER A 263 12.02 11.64 19.34
CA SER A 263 10.98 12.50 19.93
C SER A 263 11.55 13.86 20.32
N GLU A 264 10.73 14.90 20.27
CA GLU A 264 11.02 16.17 20.95
C GLU A 264 11.17 16.00 22.45
#